data_b65066d66913435a0e8781ded8a86da0
#
_entry.id   b65066d66913435a0e8781ded8a86da0
#
_cell.length_a   1.000
_cell.length_b   1.000
_cell.length_c   1.000
_cell.angle_alpha   90.00
_cell.angle_beta   90.00
_cell.angle_gamma   90.00
#
_symmetry.space_group_name_H-M   'P 1'
#
loop_
_entity.id
_entity.type
_entity.pdbx_description
1 polymer ?
#
loop_
_entity_poly.entity_id
_entity_poly.type
_entity_poly.pdbx_seq_one_letter_code
_entity_poly.pdbx_strand_id
1 'polypeptide(L)'
;MRFNNREHAACLLVERLQASYKGTHPLVVAVPRGAVPMAKIIAEALGGDLDVVLVHKLGHPDQAELAIGAIDESGNSFLSEWAAEIDPEYIEEEKQRQLSILRDRRARFTPRRAPVDPRDRIVIVVDDGIATGSTITAALRAIRAKNPKKLIAAVAVASTQAARAMLHECDTLMCLNVAADFSAVGQFFGDFHQVSDQEVIEALRAAEARFSSAG
;
A
#
# COMPACT_ATOMS: atom_id res chain seq x y z
N MET A 1 6.78 16.08 13.72
CA MET A 1 7.70 14.95 14.03
C MET A 1 8.55 14.69 12.79
N ARG A 2 9.85 14.38 12.95
CA ARG A 2 10.75 14.06 11.84
C ARG A 2 11.41 12.71 12.10
N PHE A 3 11.48 11.86 11.07
CA PHE A 3 12.09 10.53 11.13
C PHE A 3 13.52 10.59 10.57
N ASN A 4 14.44 9.77 11.09
CA ASN A 4 15.78 9.68 10.52
C ASN A 4 15.71 9.10 9.10
N ASN A 5 14.98 8.02 8.94
CA ASN A 5 14.74 7.30 7.68
C ASN A 5 13.45 6.45 7.80
N ARG A 6 13.13 5.65 6.78
CA ARG A 6 11.98 4.73 6.77
C ARG A 6 12.06 3.64 7.84
N GLU A 7 13.24 3.14 8.15
CA GLU A 7 13.45 2.11 9.18
C GLU A 7 13.05 2.65 10.57
N HIS A 8 13.50 3.87 10.91
CA HIS A 8 13.10 4.53 12.15
C HIS A 8 11.57 4.68 12.24
N ALA A 9 10.92 5.11 11.18
CA ALA A 9 9.45 5.22 11.15
C ALA A 9 8.77 3.83 11.31
N ALA A 10 9.32 2.79 10.67
CA ALA A 10 8.80 1.43 10.80
C ALA A 10 8.92 0.91 12.24
N CYS A 11 10.04 1.14 12.92
CA CYS A 11 10.20 0.76 14.33
C CYS A 11 9.15 1.43 15.24
N LEU A 12 8.88 2.71 15.04
CA LEU A 12 7.83 3.42 15.78
C LEU A 12 6.41 2.91 15.48
N LEU A 13 6.14 2.47 14.23
CA LEU A 13 4.88 1.80 13.90
C LEU A 13 4.79 0.43 14.59
N VAL A 14 5.88 -0.34 14.63
CA VAL A 14 5.93 -1.61 15.36
C VAL A 14 5.58 -1.43 16.83
N GLU A 15 6.16 -0.43 17.52
CA GLU A 15 5.85 -0.13 18.92
C GLU A 15 4.37 0.05 19.18
N ARG A 16 3.65 0.68 18.23
CA ARG A 16 2.20 0.91 18.35
C ARG A 16 1.36 -0.29 17.94
N LEU A 17 1.84 -1.10 16.99
CA LEU A 17 1.09 -2.22 16.44
C LEU A 17 1.24 -3.50 17.28
N GLN A 18 2.42 -3.71 17.91
CA GLN A 18 2.75 -4.98 18.55
C GLN A 18 1.80 -5.38 19.69
N ALA A 19 1.31 -4.42 20.47
CA ALA A 19 0.41 -4.71 21.58
C ALA A 19 -0.89 -5.39 21.14
N SER A 20 -1.37 -5.10 19.92
CA SER A 20 -2.63 -5.60 19.41
C SER A 20 -2.49 -6.70 18.37
N TYR A 21 -1.35 -6.77 17.66
CA TYR A 21 -1.23 -7.61 16.46
C TYR A 21 -0.06 -8.59 16.47
N LYS A 22 0.85 -8.54 17.45
CA LYS A 22 1.93 -9.53 17.57
C LYS A 22 1.36 -10.92 17.83
N GLY A 23 1.81 -11.92 17.07
CA GLY A 23 1.33 -13.30 17.18
C GLY A 23 -0.03 -13.59 16.56
N THR A 24 -0.69 -12.60 15.93
CA THR A 24 -1.96 -12.81 15.20
C THR A 24 -1.73 -13.22 13.74
N HIS A 25 -0.49 -13.40 13.30
CA HIS A 25 -0.10 -13.69 11.92
C HIS A 25 -0.75 -12.75 10.89
N PRO A 26 -0.62 -11.42 11.04
CA PRO A 26 -1.25 -10.49 10.12
C PRO A 26 -0.62 -10.61 8.73
N LEU A 27 -1.40 -10.26 7.70
CA LEU A 27 -0.85 -9.99 6.38
C LEU A 27 -0.45 -8.52 6.31
N VAL A 28 0.83 -8.24 6.16
CA VAL A 28 1.37 -6.89 5.98
C VAL A 28 1.59 -6.63 4.51
N VAL A 29 0.90 -5.64 3.96
CA VAL A 29 0.90 -5.34 2.52
C VAL A 29 1.49 -3.95 2.30
N ALA A 30 2.56 -3.86 1.55
CA ALA A 30 3.17 -2.57 1.22
C ALA A 30 2.54 -1.94 -0.03
N VAL A 31 2.37 -0.62 -0.01
CA VAL A 31 2.18 0.17 -1.23
C VAL A 31 3.57 0.42 -1.84
N PRO A 32 3.94 -0.25 -2.95
CA PRO A 32 5.31 -0.17 -3.44
C PRO A 32 5.56 1.18 -4.14
N ARG A 33 6.81 1.62 -4.13
CA ARG A 33 8.03 0.94 -3.68
C ARG A 33 8.43 1.34 -2.27
N GLY A 34 8.25 2.61 -1.90
CA GLY A 34 8.79 3.24 -0.68
C GLY A 34 8.42 2.53 0.63
N ALA A 35 7.21 1.99 0.71
CA ALA A 35 6.74 1.31 1.92
C ALA A 35 7.28 -0.12 2.12
N VAL A 36 7.89 -0.75 1.11
CA VAL A 36 8.29 -2.16 1.20
C VAL A 36 9.33 -2.43 2.30
N PRO A 37 10.39 -1.64 2.47
CA PRO A 37 11.32 -1.82 3.59
C PRO A 37 10.64 -1.69 4.96
N MET A 38 9.69 -0.76 5.09
CA MET A 38 8.92 -0.56 6.33
C MET A 38 8.01 -1.76 6.62
N ALA A 39 7.27 -2.22 5.62
CA ALA A 39 6.37 -3.36 5.74
C ALA A 39 7.11 -4.64 6.09
N LYS A 40 8.32 -4.85 5.57
CA LYS A 40 9.20 -5.97 5.95
C LYS A 40 9.50 -5.96 7.45
N ILE A 41 9.94 -4.82 8.00
CA ILE A 41 10.23 -4.68 9.44
C ILE A 41 8.99 -4.96 10.28
N ILE A 42 7.83 -4.43 9.87
CA ILE A 42 6.56 -4.63 10.56
C ILE A 42 6.12 -6.10 10.52
N ALA A 43 6.19 -6.76 9.36
CA ALA A 43 5.83 -8.17 9.20
C ALA A 43 6.73 -9.07 10.08
N GLU A 44 8.03 -8.84 10.07
CA GLU A 44 8.99 -9.56 10.90
C GLU A 44 8.72 -9.42 12.40
N ALA A 45 8.47 -8.20 12.85
CA ALA A 45 8.22 -7.90 14.26
C ALA A 45 6.89 -8.48 14.78
N LEU A 46 5.87 -8.55 13.93
CA LEU A 46 4.55 -9.09 14.29
C LEU A 46 4.40 -10.60 14.05
N GLY A 47 5.35 -11.23 13.37
CA GLY A 47 5.26 -12.64 12.96
C GLY A 47 4.20 -12.85 11.88
N GLY A 48 4.11 -11.93 10.92
CA GLY A 48 3.13 -11.94 9.84
C GLY A 48 3.75 -12.13 8.45
N ASP A 49 2.91 -12.38 7.45
CA ASP A 49 3.33 -12.46 6.06
C ASP A 49 3.58 -11.08 5.47
N LEU A 50 4.50 -10.99 4.49
CA LEU A 50 4.75 -9.79 3.69
C LEU A 50 4.29 -9.99 2.25
N ASP A 51 3.54 -9.02 1.73
CA ASP A 51 3.25 -8.90 0.30
C ASP A 51 3.19 -7.42 -0.12
N VAL A 52 2.92 -7.18 -1.40
CA VAL A 52 2.64 -5.85 -1.96
C VAL A 52 1.22 -5.79 -2.48
N VAL A 53 0.59 -4.64 -2.42
CA VAL A 53 -0.67 -4.36 -3.12
C VAL A 53 -0.36 -3.51 -4.35
N LEU A 54 -0.70 -4.03 -5.51
CA LEU A 54 -0.46 -3.36 -6.78
C LEU A 54 -1.75 -2.73 -7.28
N VAL A 55 -1.75 -1.41 -7.33
CA VAL A 55 -2.85 -0.59 -7.84
C VAL A 55 -2.30 0.49 -8.76
N HIS A 56 -3.09 0.91 -9.72
CA HIS A 56 -2.76 2.02 -10.60
C HIS A 56 -3.96 2.93 -10.80
N LYS A 57 -3.71 4.23 -10.96
CA LYS A 57 -4.76 5.19 -11.32
C LYS A 57 -5.16 4.96 -12.78
N LEU A 58 -6.45 5.12 -13.06
CA LEU A 58 -6.97 5.24 -14.43
C LEU A 58 -6.97 6.72 -14.79
N GLY A 59 -6.23 7.08 -15.83
CA GLY A 59 -6.05 8.47 -16.25
C GLY A 59 -7.23 8.99 -17.07
N HIS A 60 -7.50 10.29 -16.96
CA HIS A 60 -8.43 10.98 -17.86
C HIS A 60 -7.77 11.13 -19.26
N PRO A 61 -8.52 10.96 -20.38
CA PRO A 61 -7.95 11.01 -21.73
C PRO A 61 -7.24 12.33 -22.04
N ASP A 62 -7.82 13.45 -21.62
CA ASP A 62 -7.34 14.79 -21.95
C ASP A 62 -6.59 15.49 -20.82
N GLN A 63 -6.57 14.90 -19.59
CA GLN A 63 -6.00 15.52 -18.40
C GLN A 63 -5.16 14.50 -17.62
N ALA A 64 -3.89 14.40 -17.94
CA ALA A 64 -2.98 13.37 -17.38
C ALA A 64 -2.92 13.35 -15.85
N GLU A 65 -3.10 14.50 -15.18
CA GLU A 65 -3.08 14.59 -13.71
C GLU A 65 -4.41 14.20 -13.05
N LEU A 66 -5.52 14.18 -13.81
CA LEU A 66 -6.83 13.81 -13.30
C LEU A 66 -7.01 12.28 -13.39
N ALA A 67 -7.32 11.68 -12.24
CA ALA A 67 -7.67 10.27 -12.18
C ALA A 67 -9.19 10.09 -12.23
N ILE A 68 -9.65 9.28 -13.18
CA ILE A 68 -11.06 8.87 -13.30
C ILE A 68 -11.38 7.62 -12.50
N GLY A 69 -10.36 7.03 -11.84
CA GLY A 69 -10.52 5.84 -11.03
C GLY A 69 -9.19 5.20 -10.68
N ALA A 70 -9.26 3.93 -10.27
CA ALA A 70 -8.11 3.08 -10.03
C ALA A 70 -8.45 1.62 -10.35
N ILE A 71 -7.44 0.81 -10.63
CA ILE A 71 -7.55 -0.63 -10.89
C ILE A 71 -6.50 -1.38 -10.06
N ASP A 72 -6.85 -2.57 -9.58
CA ASP A 72 -5.91 -3.50 -8.95
C ASP A 72 -5.41 -4.57 -9.95
N GLU A 73 -4.40 -5.32 -9.55
CA GLU A 73 -3.82 -6.41 -10.35
C GLU A 73 -4.79 -7.59 -10.62
N SER A 74 -5.88 -7.69 -9.89
CA SER A 74 -6.94 -8.68 -10.08
C SER A 74 -7.96 -8.24 -11.15
N GLY A 75 -7.89 -6.97 -11.58
CA GLY A 75 -8.80 -6.37 -12.55
C GLY A 75 -10.02 -5.67 -11.91
N ASN A 76 -10.10 -5.63 -10.57
CA ASN A 76 -11.16 -4.87 -9.92
C ASN A 76 -10.88 -3.37 -10.08
N SER A 77 -11.86 -2.62 -10.55
CA SER A 77 -11.73 -1.18 -10.75
C SER A 77 -12.74 -0.39 -9.90
N PHE A 78 -12.30 0.77 -9.44
CA PHE A 78 -13.11 1.73 -8.71
C PHE A 78 -13.12 3.01 -9.53
N LEU A 79 -14.28 3.37 -10.08
CA LEU A 79 -14.45 4.58 -10.87
C LEU A 79 -14.94 5.72 -10.00
N SER A 80 -14.46 6.93 -10.27
CA SER A 80 -14.94 8.17 -9.66
C SER A 80 -16.14 8.72 -10.44
N GLU A 81 -16.78 9.75 -9.92
CA GLU A 81 -17.86 10.47 -10.61
C GLU A 81 -17.42 11.05 -11.96
N TRP A 82 -16.14 11.43 -12.09
CA TRP A 82 -15.56 11.93 -13.34
C TRP A 82 -15.58 10.91 -14.49
N ALA A 83 -15.64 9.62 -14.18
CA ALA A 83 -15.72 8.59 -15.20
C ALA A 83 -17.06 8.57 -15.95
N ALA A 84 -18.11 9.17 -15.38
CA ALA A 84 -19.43 9.20 -16.00
C ALA A 84 -19.48 10.02 -17.31
N GLU A 85 -18.54 10.96 -17.48
CA GLU A 85 -18.44 11.83 -18.66
C GLU A 85 -17.45 11.28 -19.72
N ILE A 86 -16.80 10.15 -19.44
CA ILE A 86 -15.77 9.55 -20.30
C ILE A 86 -16.36 8.40 -21.11
N ASP A 87 -15.90 8.29 -22.36
CA ASP A 87 -16.28 7.19 -23.24
C ASP A 87 -15.99 5.82 -22.58
N PRO A 88 -16.99 4.95 -22.45
CA PRO A 88 -16.82 3.62 -21.87
C PRO A 88 -15.75 2.76 -22.58
N GLU A 89 -15.57 2.92 -23.89
CA GLU A 89 -14.56 2.22 -24.67
C GLU A 89 -13.15 2.64 -24.23
N TYR A 90 -12.91 3.94 -24.06
CA TYR A 90 -11.64 4.45 -23.51
C TYR A 90 -11.38 3.91 -22.11
N ILE A 91 -12.40 3.89 -21.23
CA ILE A 91 -12.24 3.37 -19.85
C ILE A 91 -11.79 1.91 -19.88
N GLU A 92 -12.38 1.10 -20.76
CA GLU A 92 -12.03 -0.32 -20.85
C GLU A 92 -10.61 -0.52 -21.42
N GLU A 93 -10.23 0.23 -22.44
CA GLU A 93 -8.87 0.22 -22.99
C GLU A 93 -7.84 0.62 -21.92
N GLU A 94 -8.13 1.68 -21.16
CA GLU A 94 -7.25 2.17 -20.08
C GLU A 94 -7.11 1.11 -18.98
N LYS A 95 -8.20 0.44 -18.58
CA LYS A 95 -8.15 -0.68 -17.63
C LYS A 95 -7.23 -1.80 -18.12
N GLN A 96 -7.37 -2.23 -19.37
CA GLN A 96 -6.55 -3.30 -19.93
C GLN A 96 -5.08 -2.92 -19.98
N ARG A 97 -4.77 -1.68 -20.37
CA ARG A 97 -3.41 -1.15 -20.38
C ARG A 97 -2.78 -1.17 -18.98
N GLN A 98 -3.49 -0.65 -17.99
CA GLN A 98 -3.00 -0.58 -16.61
C GLN A 98 -2.89 -1.98 -15.97
N LEU A 99 -3.83 -2.86 -16.25
CA LEU A 99 -3.81 -4.23 -15.77
C LEU A 99 -2.59 -5.00 -16.29
N SER A 100 -2.23 -4.82 -17.57
CA SER A 100 -1.01 -5.42 -18.13
C SER A 100 0.24 -4.95 -17.36
N ILE A 101 0.36 -3.64 -17.11
CA ILE A 101 1.49 -3.06 -16.35
C ILE A 101 1.57 -3.64 -14.92
N LEU A 102 0.42 -3.78 -14.25
CA LEU A 102 0.36 -4.34 -12.89
C LEU A 102 0.77 -5.81 -12.86
N ARG A 103 0.31 -6.62 -13.83
CA ARG A 103 0.67 -8.04 -13.96
C ARG A 103 2.17 -8.23 -14.24
N ASP A 104 2.74 -7.42 -15.11
CA ASP A 104 4.18 -7.43 -15.40
C ASP A 104 4.99 -7.05 -14.15
N ARG A 105 4.51 -6.07 -13.38
CA ARG A 105 5.13 -5.68 -12.12
C ARG A 105 5.04 -6.80 -11.08
N ARG A 106 3.89 -7.47 -10.95
CA ARG A 106 3.72 -8.63 -10.08
C ARG A 106 4.67 -9.75 -10.45
N ALA A 107 4.76 -10.09 -11.73
CA ALA A 107 5.66 -11.13 -12.24
C ALA A 107 7.14 -10.83 -11.94
N ARG A 108 7.54 -9.56 -11.91
CA ARG A 108 8.90 -9.15 -11.50
C ARG A 108 9.12 -9.23 -10.00
N PHE A 109 8.17 -8.78 -9.19
CA PHE A 109 8.31 -8.71 -7.74
C PHE A 109 8.22 -10.08 -7.07
N THR A 110 7.27 -10.92 -7.49
CA THR A 110 7.03 -12.26 -6.90
C THR A 110 6.88 -13.32 -7.99
N PRO A 111 7.94 -13.64 -8.77
CA PRO A 111 7.85 -14.50 -9.95
C PRO A 111 7.48 -15.96 -9.63
N ARG A 112 7.61 -16.37 -8.37
CA ARG A 112 7.45 -17.78 -7.93
C ARG A 112 6.23 -18.02 -7.06
N ARG A 113 5.47 -16.97 -6.73
CA ARG A 113 4.26 -17.13 -5.90
C ARG A 113 3.13 -16.21 -6.35
N ALA A 114 1.90 -16.68 -6.11
CA ALA A 114 0.71 -15.86 -6.23
C ALA A 114 0.64 -14.82 -5.08
N PRO A 115 -0.16 -13.76 -5.23
CA PRO A 115 -0.48 -12.86 -4.13
C PRO A 115 -1.05 -13.62 -2.94
N VAL A 116 -0.68 -13.20 -1.72
CA VAL A 116 -1.22 -13.80 -0.49
C VAL A 116 -2.70 -13.38 -0.35
N ASP A 117 -3.58 -14.36 -0.10
CA ASP A 117 -5.02 -14.08 0.06
C ASP A 117 -5.28 -13.33 1.38
N PRO A 118 -5.88 -12.13 1.33
CA PRO A 118 -6.22 -11.34 2.52
C PRO A 118 -7.51 -11.78 3.21
N ARG A 119 -8.29 -12.72 2.62
CA ARG A 119 -9.58 -13.16 3.14
C ARG A 119 -9.48 -13.67 4.57
N ASP A 120 -10.39 -13.22 5.42
CA ASP A 120 -10.50 -13.59 6.84
C ASP A 120 -9.24 -13.29 7.69
N ARG A 121 -8.29 -12.52 7.14
CA ARG A 121 -7.05 -12.14 7.83
C ARG A 121 -7.12 -10.72 8.38
N ILE A 122 -6.31 -10.45 9.40
CA ILE A 122 -5.95 -9.08 9.78
C ILE A 122 -4.95 -8.60 8.73
N VAL A 123 -5.28 -7.52 8.02
CA VAL A 123 -4.43 -6.95 6.97
C VAL A 123 -3.97 -5.56 7.39
N ILE A 124 -2.66 -5.33 7.30
CA ILE A 124 -2.02 -4.05 7.60
C ILE A 124 -1.44 -3.50 6.30
N VAL A 125 -2.07 -2.49 5.73
CA VAL A 125 -1.57 -1.77 4.56
C VAL A 125 -0.60 -0.69 5.01
N VAL A 126 0.63 -0.73 4.50
CA VAL A 126 1.72 0.16 4.90
C VAL A 126 2.05 1.13 3.77
N ASP A 127 2.19 2.42 4.10
CA ASP A 127 2.73 3.45 3.22
C ASP A 127 3.72 4.34 3.99
N ASP A 128 4.72 4.92 3.32
CA ASP A 128 5.70 5.82 3.96
C ASP A 128 5.10 7.20 4.22
N GLY A 129 4.12 7.63 3.43
CA GLY A 129 3.40 8.88 3.69
C GLY A 129 2.29 9.18 2.69
N ILE A 130 1.28 9.87 3.16
CA ILE A 130 0.06 10.16 2.42
C ILE A 130 -0.09 11.66 2.20
N ALA A 131 0.12 12.13 0.96
CA ALA A 131 -0.15 13.50 0.55
C ALA A 131 -1.63 13.72 0.23
N THR A 132 -2.11 13.13 -0.86
CA THR A 132 -3.52 13.18 -1.32
C THR A 132 -4.33 11.96 -0.90
N GLY A 133 -3.67 10.84 -0.67
CA GLY A 133 -4.30 9.58 -0.30
C GLY A 133 -4.79 8.72 -1.47
N SER A 134 -4.71 9.18 -2.71
CA SER A 134 -5.31 8.46 -3.85
C SER A 134 -4.79 7.02 -4.00
N THR A 135 -3.49 6.80 -3.87
CA THR A 135 -2.88 5.48 -4.05
C THR A 135 -3.25 4.53 -2.91
N ILE A 136 -3.13 4.99 -1.68
CA ILE A 136 -3.47 4.15 -0.52
C ILE A 136 -4.97 3.88 -0.44
N THR A 137 -5.83 4.84 -0.82
CA THR A 137 -7.28 4.60 -0.95
C THR A 137 -7.57 3.48 -1.93
N ALA A 138 -6.96 3.50 -3.11
CA ALA A 138 -7.10 2.42 -4.08
C ALA A 138 -6.62 1.08 -3.52
N ALA A 139 -5.49 1.07 -2.81
CA ALA A 139 -4.94 -0.11 -2.16
C ALA A 139 -5.90 -0.66 -1.07
N LEU A 140 -6.43 0.20 -0.21
CA LEU A 140 -7.37 -0.18 0.84
C LEU A 140 -8.67 -0.76 0.26
N ARG A 141 -9.22 -0.13 -0.77
CA ARG A 141 -10.41 -0.63 -1.47
C ARG A 141 -10.18 -1.97 -2.15
N ALA A 142 -9.02 -2.15 -2.81
CA ALA A 142 -8.62 -3.41 -3.42
C ALA A 142 -8.52 -4.55 -2.39
N ILE A 143 -7.97 -4.27 -1.21
CA ILE A 143 -7.90 -5.24 -0.11
C ILE A 143 -9.28 -5.47 0.50
N ARG A 144 -10.09 -4.41 0.74
CA ARG A 144 -11.44 -4.51 1.30
C ARG A 144 -12.35 -5.40 0.45
N ALA A 145 -12.26 -5.31 -0.87
CA ALA A 145 -13.01 -6.16 -1.80
C ALA A 145 -12.73 -7.66 -1.66
N LYS A 146 -11.60 -8.03 -1.04
CA LYS A 146 -11.20 -9.42 -0.76
C LYS A 146 -11.63 -9.92 0.62
N ASN A 147 -12.50 -9.18 1.32
CA ASN A 147 -13.10 -9.53 2.61
C ASN A 147 -12.08 -9.88 3.72
N PRO A 148 -11.17 -8.96 4.08
CA PRO A 148 -10.30 -9.15 5.23
C PRO A 148 -11.14 -9.13 6.53
N LYS A 149 -10.70 -9.85 7.57
CA LYS A 149 -11.31 -9.81 8.90
C LYS A 149 -11.19 -8.42 9.54
N LYS A 150 -10.05 -7.76 9.32
CA LYS A 150 -9.79 -6.39 9.77
C LYS A 150 -8.78 -5.73 8.83
N LEU A 151 -9.02 -4.47 8.48
CA LEU A 151 -8.18 -3.68 7.59
C LEU A 151 -7.60 -2.47 8.34
N ILE A 152 -6.28 -2.42 8.44
CA ILE A 152 -5.53 -1.37 9.12
C ILE A 152 -4.69 -0.62 8.09
N ALA A 153 -4.69 0.71 8.14
CA ALA A 153 -3.71 1.52 7.44
C ALA A 153 -2.62 1.95 8.43
N ALA A 154 -1.36 1.68 8.13
CA ALA A 154 -0.20 2.02 8.95
C ALA A 154 0.75 2.92 8.17
N VAL A 155 0.88 4.19 8.55
CA VAL A 155 1.62 5.21 7.80
C VAL A 155 2.49 6.06 8.71
N ALA A 156 3.65 6.48 8.21
CA ALA A 156 4.53 7.36 8.98
C ALA A 156 3.97 8.77 9.08
N VAL A 157 3.48 9.33 7.97
CA VAL A 157 2.97 10.70 7.93
C VAL A 157 1.79 10.82 6.98
N ALA A 158 0.82 11.67 7.34
CA ALA A 158 -0.30 12.03 6.48
C ALA A 158 -0.60 13.52 6.55
N SER A 159 -1.07 14.11 5.45
CA SER A 159 -1.73 15.42 5.52
C SER A 159 -3.02 15.32 6.34
N THR A 160 -3.47 16.42 6.94
CA THR A 160 -4.73 16.43 7.70
C THR A 160 -5.91 15.99 6.87
N GLN A 161 -5.96 16.39 5.60
CA GLN A 161 -7.03 16.01 4.67
C GLN A 161 -7.00 14.51 4.37
N ALA A 162 -5.83 13.97 4.04
CA ALA A 162 -5.68 12.54 3.74
C ALA A 162 -5.97 11.67 4.96
N ALA A 163 -5.50 12.06 6.16
CA ALA A 163 -5.80 11.32 7.39
C ALA A 163 -7.31 11.22 7.65
N ARG A 164 -8.06 12.31 7.44
CA ARG A 164 -9.53 12.31 7.58
C ARG A 164 -10.21 11.38 6.56
N ALA A 165 -9.76 11.40 5.30
CA ALA A 165 -10.31 10.53 4.27
C ALA A 165 -10.08 9.04 4.59
N MET A 166 -8.91 8.69 5.15
CA MET A 166 -8.57 7.31 5.52
C MET A 166 -9.48 6.70 6.61
N LEU A 167 -10.09 7.51 7.46
CA LEU A 167 -11.01 7.02 8.50
C LEU A 167 -12.26 6.31 7.94
N HIS A 168 -12.59 6.55 6.68
CA HIS A 168 -13.71 5.90 5.98
C HIS A 168 -13.28 4.69 5.14
N GLU A 169 -11.97 4.51 4.92
CA GLU A 169 -11.43 3.46 4.03
C GLU A 169 -10.86 2.25 4.80
N CYS A 170 -10.60 2.39 6.11
CA CYS A 170 -10.05 1.31 6.93
C CYS A 170 -10.73 1.24 8.31
N ASP A 171 -10.59 0.10 9.00
CA ASP A 171 -11.15 -0.08 10.34
C ASP A 171 -10.28 0.61 11.41
N THR A 172 -9.01 0.83 11.12
CA THR A 172 -8.07 1.51 12.02
C THR A 172 -7.02 2.24 11.20
N LEU A 173 -6.85 3.53 11.46
CA LEU A 173 -5.73 4.31 10.95
C LEU A 173 -4.66 4.43 12.04
N MET A 174 -3.47 3.90 11.77
CA MET A 174 -2.26 4.09 12.57
C MET A 174 -1.34 5.06 11.84
N CYS A 175 -1.40 6.34 12.21
CA CYS A 175 -0.55 7.39 11.65
C CYS A 175 0.34 7.95 12.76
N LEU A 176 1.67 8.01 12.52
CA LEU A 176 2.61 8.53 13.51
C LEU A 176 2.56 10.05 13.59
N ASN A 177 2.37 10.72 12.45
CA ASN A 177 2.36 12.17 12.36
C ASN A 177 1.30 12.68 11.37
N VAL A 178 0.26 13.34 11.87
CA VAL A 178 -0.71 14.06 11.02
C VAL A 178 -0.28 15.51 10.97
N ALA A 179 0.15 15.97 9.79
CA ALA A 179 0.75 17.29 9.59
C ALA A 179 -0.23 18.26 8.92
N ALA A 180 -0.40 19.44 9.51
CA ALA A 180 -1.16 20.53 8.91
C ALA A 180 -0.35 21.21 7.79
N ASP A 181 0.96 21.33 7.97
CA ASP A 181 1.91 21.87 6.99
C ASP A 181 2.57 20.69 6.25
N PHE A 182 1.98 20.31 5.12
CA PHE A 182 2.38 19.15 4.34
C PHE A 182 2.60 19.53 2.88
N SER A 183 3.87 19.59 2.47
CA SER A 183 4.26 19.84 1.07
C SER A 183 4.62 18.54 0.35
N ALA A 184 5.41 17.67 0.98
CA ALA A 184 5.82 16.39 0.43
C ALA A 184 6.18 15.41 1.54
N VAL A 185 6.05 14.10 1.28
CA VAL A 185 6.41 13.04 2.24
C VAL A 185 7.87 13.17 2.70
N GLY A 186 8.78 13.43 1.77
CA GLY A 186 10.22 13.49 2.06
C GLY A 186 10.64 14.57 3.07
N GLN A 187 9.83 15.64 3.28
CA GLN A 187 10.16 16.68 4.27
C GLN A 187 10.21 16.16 5.71
N PHE A 188 9.56 15.03 5.97
CA PHE A 188 9.47 14.42 7.29
C PHE A 188 10.58 13.40 7.56
N PHE A 189 11.45 13.14 6.59
CA PHE A 189 12.56 12.18 6.70
C PHE A 189 13.91 12.89 6.57
N GLY A 190 14.89 12.43 7.32
CA GLY A 190 16.28 12.85 7.19
C GLY A 190 16.94 12.27 5.97
N ASP A 191 16.74 10.95 5.77
CA ASP A 191 17.08 10.22 4.57
C ASP A 191 15.80 9.64 3.95
N PHE A 192 15.53 10.01 2.69
CA PHE A 192 14.35 9.59 1.91
C PHE A 192 14.76 9.20 0.48
N HIS A 193 15.75 8.31 0.36
CA HIS A 193 16.20 7.81 -0.95
C HIS A 193 15.10 7.03 -1.66
N GLN A 194 15.19 6.96 -2.99
CA GLN A 194 14.24 6.22 -3.80
C GLN A 194 14.52 4.71 -3.69
N VAL A 195 13.51 3.95 -3.27
CA VAL A 195 13.58 2.48 -3.22
C VAL A 195 13.50 1.93 -4.65
N SER A 196 14.46 1.08 -5.01
CA SER A 196 14.54 0.43 -6.32
C SER A 196 13.66 -0.82 -6.40
N ASP A 197 13.38 -1.28 -7.64
CA ASP A 197 12.70 -2.56 -7.85
C ASP A 197 13.50 -3.74 -7.29
N GLN A 198 14.84 -3.64 -7.32
CA GLN A 198 15.72 -4.68 -6.78
C GLN A 198 15.58 -4.82 -5.26
N GLU A 199 15.54 -3.70 -4.52
CA GLU A 199 15.31 -3.71 -3.07
C GLU A 199 13.95 -4.30 -2.72
N VAL A 200 12.91 -4.01 -3.51
CA VAL A 200 11.57 -4.62 -3.36
C VAL A 200 11.64 -6.14 -3.50
N ILE A 201 12.28 -6.63 -4.57
CA ILE A 201 12.43 -8.05 -4.85
C ILE A 201 13.19 -8.76 -3.72
N GLU A 202 14.29 -8.17 -3.25
CA GLU A 202 15.10 -8.71 -2.16
C GLU A 202 14.32 -8.78 -0.84
N ALA A 203 13.56 -7.74 -0.51
CA ALA A 203 12.72 -7.71 0.69
C ALA A 203 11.65 -8.81 0.67
N LEU A 204 10.96 -8.98 -0.47
CA LEU A 204 9.92 -10.00 -0.64
C LEU A 204 10.50 -11.42 -0.60
N ARG A 205 11.64 -11.67 -1.25
CA ARG A 205 12.33 -12.97 -1.19
C ARG A 205 12.81 -13.33 0.20
N ALA A 206 13.36 -12.37 0.94
CA ALA A 206 13.81 -12.60 2.32
C ALA A 206 12.65 -12.98 3.24
N ALA A 207 11.47 -12.40 3.03
CA ALA A 207 10.26 -12.77 3.75
C ALA A 207 9.79 -14.20 3.41
N GLU A 208 9.81 -14.60 2.12
CA GLU A 208 9.44 -15.95 1.69
C GLU A 208 10.32 -17.04 2.33
N ALA A 209 11.63 -16.82 2.39
CA ALA A 209 12.57 -17.81 2.95
C ALA A 209 12.30 -18.13 4.43
N ARG A 210 11.80 -17.17 5.20
CA ARG A 210 11.45 -17.37 6.62
C ARG A 210 10.24 -18.28 6.82
N PHE A 211 9.23 -18.17 5.94
CA PHE A 211 8.03 -19.00 6.05
C PHE A 211 8.28 -20.45 5.63
N SER A 212 9.16 -20.69 4.65
CA SER A 212 9.54 -22.02 4.20
C SER A 212 10.38 -22.78 5.23
N SER A 213 11.01 -22.10 6.20
CA SER A 213 11.83 -22.71 7.26
C SER A 213 11.10 -22.93 8.59
N ALA A 214 9.85 -22.46 8.70
CA ALA A 214 9.04 -22.56 9.92
C ALA A 214 7.92 -23.63 9.84
N GLY A 215 7.79 -24.34 8.70
CA GLY A 215 6.88 -25.47 8.46
C GLY A 215 7.63 -26.76 8.26
#